data_15add570a1a5aad2719ba63723a4142c
#
_entry.id   15add570a1a5aad2719ba63723a4142c
#
_cell.length_a   1.000
_cell.length_b   1.000
_cell.length_c   1.000
_cell.angle_alpha   90.00
_cell.angle_beta   90.00
_cell.angle_gamma   90.00
#
_symmetry.space_group_name_H-M   'P 1'
#
loop_
_entity.id
_entity.type
_entity.pdbx_description
1 polymer ?
#
loop_
_entity_poly.entity_id
_entity_poly.type
_entity_poly.pdbx_seq_one_letter_code
_entity_poly.pdbx_strand_id
1 'polypeptide(L)'
;MPLHRDKIVADFTAKWEYRFDSEQYGMADAWKIIYSEDENGKFVGDCEDYSLSILYRLCGKSHLKMWWMLITHQAGICCVGPSKWKVSHAVLRYKGEYVDNWTRKFGGKEEIEKNHTFHAIYGYGWAYFTAIKMIVSKITRLVKGT
;
A
#
# COMPACT_ATOMS: atom_id res chain seq x y z
N MET A 1 -4.28 -23.14 -11.29
CA MET A 1 -4.84 -22.89 -9.94
C MET A 1 -4.27 -21.61 -9.37
N PRO A 2 -5.13 -20.67 -8.98
CA PRO A 2 -4.60 -19.42 -8.40
C PRO A 2 -3.86 -19.70 -7.09
N LEU A 3 -2.79 -18.98 -6.85
CA LEU A 3 -2.07 -19.04 -5.60
C LEU A 3 -2.92 -18.39 -4.50
N HIS A 4 -2.72 -18.81 -3.26
CA HIS A 4 -3.43 -18.25 -2.10
C HIS A 4 -3.30 -16.71 -2.05
N ARG A 5 -2.10 -16.19 -2.34
CA ARG A 5 -1.87 -14.75 -2.38
C ARG A 5 -2.71 -14.04 -3.44
N ASP A 6 -2.93 -14.67 -4.58
CA ASP A 6 -3.74 -14.10 -5.67
C ASP A 6 -5.19 -13.98 -5.25
N LYS A 7 -5.70 -14.97 -4.50
CA LYS A 7 -7.05 -14.94 -3.95
C LYS A 7 -7.21 -13.81 -2.93
N ILE A 8 -6.23 -13.61 -2.06
CA ILE A 8 -6.24 -12.53 -1.08
C ILE A 8 -6.34 -11.17 -1.78
N VAL A 9 -5.53 -10.95 -2.81
CA VAL A 9 -5.56 -9.71 -3.58
C VAL A 9 -6.91 -9.53 -4.27
N ALA A 10 -7.42 -10.57 -4.93
CA ALA A 10 -8.70 -10.51 -5.64
C ALA A 10 -9.86 -10.22 -4.69
N ASP A 11 -9.93 -10.90 -3.56
CA ASP A 11 -11.00 -10.73 -2.58
C ASP A 11 -11.02 -9.31 -1.99
N PHE A 12 -9.85 -8.80 -1.65
CA PHE A 12 -9.73 -7.43 -1.13
C PHE A 12 -10.08 -6.39 -2.19
N THR A 13 -9.53 -6.56 -3.39
CA THR A 13 -9.73 -5.62 -4.50
C THR A 13 -11.19 -5.55 -4.94
N ALA A 14 -11.93 -6.66 -4.85
CA ALA A 14 -13.34 -6.71 -5.22
C ALA A 14 -14.21 -5.72 -4.41
N LYS A 15 -13.77 -5.38 -3.20
CA LYS A 15 -14.48 -4.44 -2.32
C LYS A 15 -13.75 -3.12 -2.17
N TRP A 16 -12.71 -2.89 -2.95
CA TRP A 16 -11.89 -1.69 -2.86
C TRP A 16 -12.58 -0.50 -3.51
N GLU A 17 -12.55 0.66 -2.80
CA GLU A 17 -12.98 1.95 -3.33
C GLU A 17 -11.85 2.95 -3.12
N TYR A 18 -11.38 3.56 -4.21
CA TYR A 18 -10.31 4.55 -4.13
C TYR A 18 -10.85 5.90 -3.66
N ARG A 19 -10.13 6.49 -2.68
CA ARG A 19 -10.46 7.83 -2.19
C ARG A 19 -9.17 8.49 -1.71
N PHE A 20 -8.94 9.72 -2.15
CA PHE A 20 -7.74 10.47 -1.74
C PHE A 20 -7.76 10.72 -0.24
N ASP A 21 -6.56 10.67 0.40
CA ASP A 21 -6.41 10.94 1.82
C ASP A 21 -6.91 12.32 2.21
N SER A 22 -6.69 13.33 1.35
CA SER A 22 -7.15 14.70 1.61
C SER A 22 -8.69 14.78 1.70
N GLU A 23 -9.40 13.93 0.95
CA GLU A 23 -10.86 13.88 1.00
C GLU A 23 -11.37 13.12 2.23
N GLN A 24 -10.67 12.03 2.59
CA GLN A 24 -11.11 11.13 3.66
C GLN A 24 -10.73 11.63 5.05
N TYR A 25 -9.53 12.20 5.21
CA TYR A 25 -8.97 12.58 6.51
C TYR A 25 -8.71 14.06 6.66
N GLY A 26 -8.95 14.86 5.63
CA GLY A 26 -8.61 16.28 5.63
C GLY A 26 -7.12 16.53 5.59
N MET A 27 -6.33 15.55 5.16
CA MET A 27 -4.87 15.68 5.03
C MET A 27 -4.37 14.76 3.93
N ALA A 28 -3.28 15.13 3.29
CA ALA A 28 -2.63 14.33 2.27
C ALA A 28 -1.71 13.29 2.94
N ASP A 29 -1.49 12.17 2.28
CA ASP A 29 -0.46 11.19 2.63
C ASP A 29 -0.68 10.53 4.00
N ALA A 30 -1.91 10.09 4.27
CA ALA A 30 -2.27 9.38 5.49
C ALA A 30 -2.13 7.87 5.29
N TRP A 31 -0.96 7.33 5.58
CA TRP A 31 -0.66 5.90 5.40
C TRP A 31 -1.24 5.07 6.54
N LYS A 32 -2.12 4.13 6.20
CA LYS A 32 -2.71 3.24 7.21
C LYS A 32 -3.16 1.91 6.61
N ILE A 33 -3.36 0.93 7.49
CA ILE A 33 -3.94 -0.37 7.13
C ILE A 33 -5.46 -0.26 7.27
N ILE A 34 -6.19 -0.70 6.26
CA ILE A 34 -7.65 -0.76 6.31
C ILE A 34 -8.05 -2.14 6.85
N TYR A 35 -8.52 -2.17 8.09
CA TYR A 35 -8.82 -3.42 8.79
C TYR A 35 -10.20 -3.97 8.46
N SER A 36 -11.16 -3.10 8.18
CA SER A 36 -12.56 -3.52 8.02
C SER A 36 -13.26 -2.70 6.93
N GLU A 37 -14.37 -3.24 6.48
CA GLU A 37 -15.24 -2.59 5.51
C GLU A 37 -15.97 -1.40 6.16
N ASP A 38 -16.33 -0.42 5.35
CA ASP A 38 -17.16 0.69 5.80
C ASP A 38 -18.65 0.27 5.84
N GLU A 39 -19.51 1.23 6.09
CA GLU A 39 -20.96 0.96 6.18
C GLU A 39 -21.58 0.44 4.87
N ASN A 40 -20.90 0.67 3.74
CA ASN A 40 -21.34 0.22 2.41
C ASN A 40 -20.66 -1.10 2.00
N GLY A 41 -19.94 -1.75 2.89
CA GLY A 41 -19.24 -2.99 2.61
C GLY A 41 -18.00 -2.81 1.73
N LYS A 42 -17.37 -1.64 1.80
CA LYS A 42 -16.19 -1.31 1.00
C LYS A 42 -14.96 -1.07 1.86
N PHE A 43 -13.79 -1.45 1.33
CA PHE A 43 -12.50 -1.03 1.86
C PHE A 43 -12.13 0.27 1.15
N VAL A 44 -12.02 1.36 1.89
CA VAL A 44 -11.85 2.70 1.34
C VAL A 44 -10.48 3.26 1.71
N GLY A 45 -9.76 3.77 0.72
CA GLY A 45 -8.45 4.40 0.92
C GLY A 45 -7.80 4.76 -0.40
N ASP A 46 -6.55 5.15 -0.35
CA ASP A 46 -5.76 5.44 -1.55
C ASP A 46 -4.72 4.35 -1.83
N CYS A 47 -3.74 4.62 -2.70
CA CYS A 47 -2.80 3.61 -3.16
C CYS A 47 -1.89 3.06 -2.05
N GLU A 48 -1.47 3.87 -1.11
CA GLU A 48 -0.64 3.43 0.02
C GLU A 48 -1.45 2.56 0.97
N ASP A 49 -2.69 2.95 1.23
CA ASP A 49 -3.60 2.18 2.08
C ASP A 49 -3.90 0.83 1.47
N TYR A 50 -4.10 0.79 0.14
CA TYR A 50 -4.30 -0.46 -0.60
C TYR A 50 -3.10 -1.39 -0.43
N SER A 51 -1.89 -0.86 -0.67
CA SER A 51 -0.66 -1.64 -0.59
C SER A 51 -0.40 -2.20 0.79
N LEU A 52 -0.54 -1.37 1.83
CA LEU A 52 -0.37 -1.79 3.22
C LEU A 52 -1.40 -2.83 3.63
N SER A 53 -2.64 -2.63 3.22
CA SER A 53 -3.75 -3.53 3.58
C SER A 53 -3.61 -4.90 2.94
N ILE A 54 -3.15 -4.95 1.69
CA ILE A 54 -2.84 -6.21 1.01
C ILE A 54 -1.70 -6.93 1.74
N LEU A 55 -0.61 -6.22 2.04
CA LEU A 55 0.54 -6.81 2.73
C LEU A 55 0.14 -7.39 4.10
N TYR A 56 -0.64 -6.67 4.86
CA TYR A 56 -1.15 -7.13 6.15
C TYR A 56 -1.90 -8.46 6.01
N ARG A 57 -2.76 -8.57 5.01
CA ARG A 57 -3.52 -9.80 4.76
C ARG A 57 -2.66 -10.94 4.22
N LEU A 58 -1.67 -10.64 3.39
CA LEU A 58 -0.71 -11.63 2.93
C LEU A 58 0.10 -12.23 4.08
N CYS A 59 0.27 -11.47 5.15
CA CYS A 59 0.97 -11.90 6.36
C CYS A 59 0.04 -12.55 7.39
N GLY A 60 -1.16 -12.97 6.97
CA GLY A 60 -2.11 -13.63 7.85
C GLY A 60 -2.69 -12.71 8.91
N LYS A 61 -2.78 -11.42 8.64
CA LYS A 61 -3.25 -10.38 9.56
C LYS A 61 -2.37 -10.29 10.82
N SER A 62 -1.08 -10.48 10.65
CA SER A 62 -0.09 -10.39 11.72
C SER A 62 0.82 -9.17 11.49
N HIS A 63 0.78 -8.21 12.41
CA HIS A 63 1.67 -7.05 12.36
C HIS A 63 3.13 -7.45 12.50
N LEU A 64 3.40 -8.43 13.36
CA LEU A 64 4.76 -8.91 13.59
C LEU A 64 5.36 -9.48 12.30
N LYS A 65 4.60 -10.33 11.61
CA LYS A 65 5.05 -10.92 10.34
C LYS A 65 5.19 -9.86 9.25
N MET A 66 4.25 -8.91 9.19
CA MET A 66 4.30 -7.82 8.23
C MET A 66 5.58 -7.00 8.38
N TRP A 67 5.91 -6.59 9.62
CA TRP A 67 7.11 -5.81 9.88
C TRP A 67 8.38 -6.61 9.65
N TRP A 68 8.37 -7.92 9.96
CA TRP A 68 9.50 -8.80 9.62
C TRP A 68 9.76 -8.81 8.12
N MET A 69 8.71 -8.94 7.31
CA MET A 69 8.83 -8.91 5.85
C MET A 69 9.39 -7.56 5.36
N LEU A 70 8.92 -6.46 5.93
CA LEU A 70 9.40 -5.13 5.57
C LEU A 70 10.86 -4.92 5.96
N ILE A 71 11.23 -5.28 7.18
CA ILE A 71 12.59 -5.10 7.72
C ILE A 71 13.60 -5.97 6.95
N THR A 72 13.23 -7.20 6.62
CA THR A 72 14.10 -8.11 5.86
C THR A 72 14.09 -7.84 4.35
N HIS A 73 13.35 -6.84 3.92
CA HIS A 73 13.24 -6.40 2.52
C HIS A 73 12.61 -7.44 1.59
N GLN A 74 11.86 -8.38 2.15
CA GLN A 74 11.07 -9.33 1.36
C GLN A 74 9.81 -8.68 0.81
N ALA A 75 9.38 -7.58 1.40
CA ALA A 75 8.27 -6.77 0.94
C ALA A 75 8.60 -5.30 1.13
N GLY A 76 7.91 -4.43 0.42
CA GLY A 76 8.09 -2.99 0.58
C GLY A 76 6.97 -2.22 -0.08
N ILE A 77 6.68 -1.04 0.45
CA ILE A 77 5.76 -0.08 -0.16
C ILE A 77 6.61 0.87 -0.96
N CYS A 78 6.56 0.75 -2.26
CA CYS A 78 7.44 1.46 -3.18
C CYS A 78 6.74 2.68 -3.76
N CYS A 79 7.37 3.84 -3.69
CA CYS A 79 6.83 5.08 -4.24
C CYS A 79 7.21 5.21 -5.71
N VAL A 80 6.24 5.55 -6.55
CA VAL A 80 6.43 5.72 -7.98
C VAL A 80 5.74 7.02 -8.43
N GLY A 81 6.04 7.47 -9.63
CA GLY A 81 5.43 8.68 -10.17
C GLY A 81 5.81 8.93 -11.62
N PRO A 82 5.56 10.13 -12.15
CA PRO A 82 5.87 10.45 -13.54
C PRO A 82 7.38 10.58 -13.81
N SER A 83 8.20 10.72 -12.75
CA SER A 83 9.66 10.76 -12.88
C SER A 83 10.30 10.18 -11.61
N LYS A 84 11.62 9.92 -11.67
CA LYS A 84 12.35 9.37 -10.53
C LYS A 84 12.45 10.32 -9.32
N TRP A 85 12.03 11.56 -9.46
CA TRP A 85 12.07 12.55 -8.38
C TRP A 85 10.69 13.00 -7.92
N LYS A 86 9.62 12.41 -8.47
CA LYS A 86 8.26 12.83 -8.15
C LYS A 86 7.44 11.61 -7.76
N VAL A 87 6.74 11.70 -6.62
CA VAL A 87 5.87 10.64 -6.12
C VAL A 87 4.42 11.02 -6.37
N SER A 88 3.68 10.14 -7.04
CA SER A 88 2.23 10.31 -7.24
C SER A 88 1.44 9.06 -6.93
N HIS A 89 2.11 7.92 -6.64
CA HIS A 89 1.48 6.62 -6.49
C HIS A 89 2.37 5.70 -5.65
N ALA A 90 1.78 4.67 -5.10
CA ALA A 90 2.53 3.65 -4.36
C ALA A 90 2.10 2.26 -4.79
N VAL A 91 3.05 1.34 -4.80
CA VAL A 91 2.83 -0.06 -5.16
C VAL A 91 3.40 -0.98 -4.09
N LEU A 92 2.84 -2.18 -3.95
CA LEU A 92 3.38 -3.20 -3.07
C LEU A 92 4.37 -4.08 -3.84
N ARG A 93 5.59 -4.20 -3.30
CA ARG A 93 6.52 -5.26 -3.70
C ARG A 93 6.40 -6.39 -2.68
N TYR A 94 6.19 -7.61 -3.16
CA TYR A 94 6.05 -8.78 -2.31
C TYR A 94 6.79 -9.94 -2.97
N LYS A 95 7.88 -10.38 -2.33
CA LYS A 95 8.71 -11.49 -2.81
C LYS A 95 9.11 -11.35 -4.29
N GLY A 96 9.49 -10.15 -4.67
CA GLY A 96 9.98 -9.86 -6.02
C GLY A 96 8.92 -9.56 -7.06
N GLU A 97 7.65 -9.62 -6.70
CA GLU A 97 6.56 -9.25 -7.60
C GLU A 97 5.81 -8.02 -7.08
N TYR A 98 5.10 -7.35 -7.97
CA TYR A 98 4.48 -6.05 -7.68
C TYR A 98 2.97 -6.09 -7.93
N VAL A 99 2.22 -5.42 -7.06
CA VAL A 99 0.77 -5.25 -7.21
C VAL A 99 0.38 -3.86 -6.71
N ASP A 100 -0.61 -3.25 -7.36
CA ASP A 100 -1.20 -2.01 -6.91
C ASP A 100 -2.69 -1.97 -7.28
N ASN A 101 -3.36 -0.87 -6.92
CA ASN A 101 -4.79 -0.74 -7.21
C ASN A 101 -5.08 -0.50 -8.70
N TRP A 102 -4.06 -0.30 -9.53
CA TRP A 102 -4.20 -0.20 -10.99
C TRP A 102 -4.10 -1.57 -11.64
N THR A 103 -3.04 -2.35 -11.31
CA THR A 103 -2.84 -3.68 -11.89
C THR A 103 -3.77 -4.72 -11.31
N ARG A 104 -4.06 -4.60 -10.00
CA ARG A 104 -4.97 -5.47 -9.24
C ARG A 104 -4.57 -6.94 -9.23
N LYS A 105 -3.35 -7.25 -9.63
CA LYS A 105 -2.79 -8.60 -9.64
C LYS A 105 -1.27 -8.51 -9.59
N PHE A 106 -0.63 -9.58 -9.12
CA PHE A 106 0.83 -9.64 -9.08
C PHE A 106 1.41 -9.73 -10.49
N GLY A 107 2.50 -9.02 -10.70
CA GLY A 107 3.24 -9.02 -11.95
C GLY A 107 4.67 -8.55 -11.72
N GLY A 108 5.45 -8.51 -12.79
CA GLY A 108 6.83 -8.05 -12.74
C GLY A 108 6.93 -6.53 -12.62
N LYS A 109 8.15 -6.08 -12.35
CA LYS A 109 8.44 -4.65 -12.24
C LYS A 109 8.08 -3.89 -13.51
N GLU A 110 8.28 -4.51 -14.66
CA GLU A 110 7.97 -3.93 -15.96
C GLU A 110 6.50 -3.56 -16.13
N GLU A 111 5.60 -4.26 -15.46
CA GLU A 111 4.18 -3.91 -15.50
C GLU A 111 3.91 -2.56 -14.84
N ILE A 112 4.63 -2.28 -13.76
CA ILE A 112 4.55 -0.98 -13.09
C ILE A 112 5.20 0.11 -13.93
N GLU A 113 6.34 -0.21 -14.53
CA GLU A 113 7.12 0.75 -15.31
C GLU A 113 6.47 1.19 -16.61
N LYS A 114 5.44 0.48 -17.06
CA LYS A 114 4.64 0.92 -18.22
C LYS A 114 3.95 2.26 -17.98
N ASN A 115 3.59 2.56 -16.74
CA ASN A 115 2.80 3.74 -16.39
C ASN A 115 3.48 4.65 -15.37
N HIS A 116 4.53 4.16 -14.70
CA HIS A 116 5.17 4.87 -13.60
C HIS A 116 6.67 4.68 -13.62
N THR A 117 7.38 5.62 -12.96
CA THR A 117 8.82 5.52 -12.73
C THR A 117 9.06 5.39 -11.24
N PHE A 118 9.89 4.43 -10.83
CA PHE A 118 10.23 4.27 -9.42
C PHE A 118 11.04 5.46 -8.94
N HIS A 119 10.67 5.97 -7.77
CA HIS A 119 11.40 7.09 -7.16
C HIS A 119 12.84 6.65 -6.87
N ALA A 120 13.80 7.56 -7.09
CA ALA A 120 15.23 7.25 -6.95
C ALA A 120 15.60 6.79 -5.54
N ILE A 121 14.88 7.25 -4.51
CA ILE A 121 15.12 6.90 -3.11
C ILE A 121 13.97 6.06 -2.56
N TYR A 122 12.75 6.57 -2.59
CA TYR A 122 11.58 5.93 -1.95
C TYR A 122 10.95 4.83 -2.79
N GLY A 123 11.39 4.64 -4.01
CA GLY A 123 10.99 3.52 -4.85
C GLY A 123 11.57 2.18 -4.39
N TYR A 124 12.49 2.20 -3.44
CA TYR A 124 13.14 1.00 -2.91
C TYR A 124 12.27 0.24 -1.90
N GLY A 125 11.29 0.91 -1.28
CA GLY A 125 10.41 0.26 -0.30
C GLY A 125 11.06 0.11 1.07
N TRP A 126 11.70 1.17 1.57
CA TRP A 126 12.38 1.14 2.87
C TRP A 126 11.38 0.95 4.01
N ALA A 127 11.66 -0.02 4.91
CA ALA A 127 10.82 -0.29 6.07
C ALA A 127 10.69 0.93 7.00
N TYR A 128 11.80 1.63 7.24
CA TYR A 128 11.79 2.81 8.13
C TYR A 128 10.94 3.93 7.55
N PHE A 129 10.94 4.11 6.24
CA PHE A 129 10.11 5.13 5.59
C PHE A 129 8.62 4.83 5.78
N THR A 130 8.23 3.56 5.58
CA THR A 130 6.86 3.11 5.82
C THR A 130 6.46 3.31 7.28
N ALA A 131 7.34 2.96 8.22
CA ALA A 131 7.09 3.13 9.65
C ALA A 131 6.87 4.60 10.00
N ILE A 132 7.73 5.49 9.51
CA ILE A 132 7.62 6.93 9.77
C ILE A 132 6.30 7.47 9.21
N LYS A 133 5.94 7.11 7.99
CA LYS A 133 4.70 7.57 7.36
C LYS A 133 3.47 7.11 8.14
N MET A 134 3.45 5.86 8.60
CA MET A 134 2.34 5.33 9.39
C MET A 134 2.23 6.03 10.75
N ILE A 135 3.36 6.25 11.41
CA ILE A 135 3.39 6.91 12.73
C ILE A 135 2.94 8.36 12.61
N VAL A 136 3.48 9.10 11.66
CA VAL A 136 3.11 10.50 11.41
C VAL A 136 1.63 10.61 11.07
N SER A 137 1.13 9.72 10.23
CA SER A 137 -0.29 9.66 9.86
C SER A 137 -1.17 9.46 11.09
N LYS A 138 -0.81 8.52 11.97
CA LYS A 138 -1.57 8.24 13.18
C LYS A 138 -1.58 9.44 14.14
N ILE A 139 -0.43 10.05 14.36
CA ILE A 139 -0.30 11.23 15.22
C ILE A 139 -1.12 12.38 14.66
N THR A 140 -1.02 12.65 13.38
CA THR A 140 -1.76 13.74 12.73
C THR A 140 -3.27 13.55 12.86
N ARG A 141 -3.76 12.32 12.67
CA ARG A 141 -5.19 12.02 12.84
C ARG A 141 -5.64 12.25 14.28
N LEU A 142 -4.83 11.88 15.28
CA LEU A 142 -5.15 12.09 16.69
C LEU A 142 -5.21 13.58 17.03
N VAL A 143 -4.26 14.37 16.52
CA VAL A 143 -4.21 15.82 16.74
C VAL A 143 -5.42 16.52 16.10
N LYS A 144 -5.85 16.05 14.91
CA LYS A 144 -7.01 16.62 14.22
C LYS A 144 -8.34 16.13 14.77
N GLY A 145 -8.34 15.21 15.72
CA GLY A 145 -9.57 14.66 16.29
C GLY A 145 -10.31 13.69 15.37
N THR A 146 -9.60 13.05 14.48
CA THR A 146 -10.18 12.09 13.51
C THR A 146 -9.76 10.66 13.77
#